data_316f7690de514d2856832fe942c50f5b
#
_entry.id   316f7690de514d2856832fe942c50f5b
#
_cell.length_a   1.000
_cell.length_b   1.000
_cell.length_c   1.000
_cell.angle_alpha   90.00
_cell.angle_beta   90.00
_cell.angle_gamma   90.00
#
_symmetry.space_group_name_H-M   'P 1'
#
loop_
_entity.id
_entity.type
_entity.pdbx_description
1 polymer ?
#
loop_
_entity_poly.entity_id
_entity_poly.type
_entity_poly.pdbx_seq_one_letter_code
_entity_poly.pdbx_strand_id
1 'polypeptide(L)'
;REDDKLVKIFTEQAGKRMFFVKHAGQSKLAPVIQPLVLARFLLRINDDGLSYIEDYHEVMTFPKINSDLFVMAYATYVAALADASLQDNQQDAPLFAFLKKTLELMEAGIDYQVLTNIFEIQILTRFGISLNFNECVFCHRVGQAFDFSFKYGACLCPEHYHEDERRCHLNPNIPYLLN
;
A
#
# COMPACT_ATOMS: atom_id res chain seq x y z
N ARG A 1 -27.20 -9.90 -15.05
CA ARG A 1 -28.14 -10.44 -14.04
C ARG A 1 -27.85 -9.75 -12.72
N GLU A 2 -28.85 -9.46 -11.90
CA GLU A 2 -28.74 -8.55 -10.74
C GLU A 2 -27.75 -9.00 -9.64
N ASP A 3 -27.36 -10.27 -9.60
CA ASP A 3 -26.49 -10.83 -8.55
C ASP A 3 -25.06 -11.16 -9.02
N ASP A 4 -24.72 -10.93 -10.26
CA ASP A 4 -23.38 -11.22 -10.78
C ASP A 4 -22.45 -10.04 -10.49
N LYS A 5 -21.21 -10.30 -10.04
CA LYS A 5 -20.22 -9.26 -9.70
C LYS A 5 -18.91 -9.49 -10.43
N LEU A 6 -18.27 -8.39 -10.77
CA LEU A 6 -16.84 -8.34 -11.07
C LEU A 6 -16.10 -7.92 -9.80
N VAL A 7 -15.19 -8.76 -9.34
CA VAL A 7 -14.42 -8.55 -8.13
C VAL A 7 -12.96 -8.33 -8.50
N LYS A 8 -12.42 -7.19 -8.09
CA LYS A 8 -11.01 -6.90 -8.25
C LYS A 8 -10.24 -7.48 -7.06
N ILE A 9 -9.23 -8.29 -7.33
CA ILE A 9 -8.38 -8.91 -6.30
C ILE A 9 -6.93 -8.62 -6.62
N PHE A 10 -6.19 -8.15 -5.62
CA PHE A 10 -4.74 -8.07 -5.66
C PHE A 10 -4.16 -9.35 -5.07
N THR A 11 -3.40 -10.09 -5.87
CA THR A 11 -2.80 -11.36 -5.50
C THR A 11 -1.28 -11.28 -5.55
N GLU A 12 -0.60 -12.02 -4.69
CA GLU A 12 0.86 -12.08 -4.64
C GLU A 12 1.47 -12.61 -5.95
N GLN A 13 0.84 -13.65 -6.54
CA GLN A 13 1.40 -14.40 -7.67
C GLN A 13 0.91 -13.93 -9.03
N ALA A 14 -0.34 -13.44 -9.11
CA ALA A 14 -0.98 -13.09 -10.37
C ALA A 14 -1.26 -11.60 -10.53
N GLY A 15 -0.84 -10.78 -9.56
CA GLY A 15 -1.05 -9.34 -9.58
C GLY A 15 -2.50 -8.93 -9.34
N LYS A 16 -2.85 -7.74 -9.79
CA LYS A 16 -4.19 -7.16 -9.70
C LYS A 16 -5.04 -7.61 -10.88
N ARG A 17 -6.11 -8.37 -10.62
CA ARG A 17 -6.98 -8.93 -11.67
C ARG A 17 -8.45 -8.82 -11.33
N MET A 18 -9.29 -8.83 -12.37
CA MET A 18 -10.75 -8.90 -12.27
C MET A 18 -11.23 -10.32 -12.38
N PHE A 19 -12.10 -10.72 -11.46
CA PHE A 19 -12.71 -12.04 -11.42
C PHE A 19 -14.21 -11.94 -11.51
N PHE A 20 -14.83 -12.80 -12.33
CA PHE A 20 -16.27 -12.87 -12.44
C PHE A 20 -16.84 -13.87 -11.44
N VAL A 21 -17.81 -13.43 -10.64
CA VAL A 21 -18.49 -14.25 -9.65
C VAL A 21 -20.00 -14.25 -9.93
N LYS A 22 -20.51 -15.41 -10.32
CA LYS A 22 -21.95 -15.60 -10.53
C LYS A 22 -22.68 -15.66 -9.20
N HIS A 23 -23.88 -15.07 -9.14
CA HIS A 23 -24.74 -15.09 -7.96
C HIS A 23 -23.97 -14.74 -6.68
N ALA A 24 -23.18 -13.68 -6.71
CA ALA A 24 -22.18 -13.35 -5.71
C ALA A 24 -22.74 -13.33 -4.28
N GLY A 25 -23.97 -12.83 -4.09
CA GLY A 25 -24.63 -12.79 -2.77
C GLY A 25 -25.02 -14.16 -2.19
N GLN A 26 -25.22 -15.17 -3.04
CA GLN A 26 -25.59 -16.54 -2.65
C GLN A 26 -24.43 -17.54 -2.86
N SER A 27 -23.31 -17.08 -3.39
CA SER A 27 -22.13 -17.91 -3.66
C SER A 27 -21.43 -18.27 -2.35
N LYS A 28 -20.80 -19.46 -2.33
CA LYS A 28 -19.84 -19.82 -1.28
C LYS A 28 -18.70 -18.80 -1.14
N LEU A 29 -18.44 -18.00 -2.18
CA LEU A 29 -17.41 -16.96 -2.20
C LEU A 29 -17.84 -15.66 -1.50
N ALA A 30 -19.13 -15.48 -1.18
CA ALA A 30 -19.66 -14.23 -0.61
C ALA A 30 -18.88 -13.71 0.61
N PRO A 31 -18.42 -14.54 1.56
CA PRO A 31 -17.65 -14.07 2.72
C PRO A 31 -16.25 -13.57 2.37
N VAL A 32 -15.63 -14.07 1.29
CA VAL A 32 -14.20 -13.80 0.95
C VAL A 32 -14.01 -12.79 -0.16
N ILE A 33 -15.09 -12.36 -0.80
CA ILE A 33 -15.06 -11.28 -1.81
C ILE A 33 -15.46 -9.92 -1.21
N GLN A 34 -15.44 -9.81 0.11
CA GLN A 34 -15.63 -8.55 0.80
C GLN A 34 -14.30 -7.76 0.83
N PRO A 35 -14.37 -6.42 0.89
CA PRO A 35 -13.16 -5.61 1.09
C PRO A 35 -12.39 -6.01 2.35
N LEU A 36 -11.08 -5.87 2.32
CA LEU A 36 -10.18 -6.13 3.44
C LEU A 36 -10.27 -7.58 3.99
N VAL A 37 -10.53 -8.55 3.12
CA VAL A 37 -10.41 -9.97 3.42
C VAL A 37 -9.20 -10.52 2.68
N LEU A 38 -8.36 -11.25 3.38
CA LEU A 38 -7.23 -11.97 2.83
C LEU A 38 -7.55 -13.47 2.80
N ALA A 39 -7.39 -14.10 1.65
CA ALA A 39 -7.61 -15.53 1.51
C ALA A 39 -6.65 -16.14 0.51
N ARG A 40 -6.42 -17.45 0.61
CA ARG A 40 -5.75 -18.21 -0.42
C ARG A 40 -6.78 -18.72 -1.41
N PHE A 41 -6.71 -18.22 -2.65
CA PHE A 41 -7.66 -18.57 -3.70
C PHE A 41 -7.10 -19.62 -4.65
N LEU A 42 -7.97 -20.54 -5.09
CA LEU A 42 -7.77 -21.33 -6.28
C LEU A 42 -8.40 -20.57 -7.45
N LEU A 43 -7.55 -20.12 -8.38
CA LEU A 43 -7.92 -19.21 -9.46
C LEU A 43 -7.78 -19.91 -10.81
N ARG A 44 -8.76 -19.67 -11.69
CA ARG A 44 -8.63 -19.96 -13.11
C ARG A 44 -8.45 -18.62 -13.85
N ILE A 45 -7.22 -18.40 -14.31
CA ILE A 45 -6.83 -17.17 -14.99
C ILE A 45 -6.99 -17.37 -16.49
N ASN A 46 -7.63 -16.40 -17.13
CA ASN A 46 -7.81 -16.31 -18.57
C ASN A 46 -7.22 -14.98 -19.03
N ASP A 47 -6.23 -15.02 -19.91
CA ASP A 47 -5.58 -13.79 -20.38
C ASP A 47 -6.42 -13.07 -21.46
N ASP A 48 -7.21 -13.82 -22.24
CA ASP A 48 -8.07 -13.29 -23.30
C ASP A 48 -9.57 -13.22 -22.90
N GLY A 49 -9.90 -13.31 -21.61
CA GLY A 49 -11.28 -13.36 -21.15
C GLY A 49 -11.48 -13.20 -19.65
N LEU A 50 -12.66 -13.59 -19.20
CA LEU A 50 -13.00 -13.51 -17.78
C LEU A 50 -12.25 -14.58 -16.97
N SER A 51 -11.60 -14.14 -15.90
CA SER A 51 -11.02 -15.02 -14.89
C SER A 51 -12.04 -15.37 -13.81
N TYR A 52 -11.86 -16.52 -13.14
CA TYR A 52 -12.82 -17.05 -12.18
C TYR A 52 -12.12 -17.50 -10.90
N ILE A 53 -12.84 -17.37 -9.78
CA ILE A 53 -12.45 -17.96 -8.49
C ILE A 53 -13.13 -19.33 -8.40
N GLU A 54 -12.34 -20.39 -8.34
CA GLU A 54 -12.85 -21.77 -8.24
C GLU A 54 -13.11 -22.18 -6.79
N ASP A 55 -12.17 -21.86 -5.91
CA ASP A 55 -12.25 -22.15 -4.49
C ASP A 55 -11.39 -21.20 -3.65
N TYR A 56 -11.47 -21.31 -2.32
CA TYR A 56 -10.63 -20.55 -1.40
C TYR A 56 -10.30 -21.38 -0.14
N HIS A 57 -9.19 -21.02 0.49
CA HIS A 57 -8.70 -21.59 1.75
C HIS A 57 -8.07 -20.51 2.61
N GLU A 58 -7.80 -20.81 3.88
CA GLU A 58 -7.00 -19.97 4.78
C GLU A 58 -7.45 -18.51 4.82
N VAL A 59 -8.70 -18.31 5.20
CA VAL A 59 -9.29 -16.96 5.30
C VAL A 59 -8.75 -16.25 6.54
N MET A 60 -8.22 -15.05 6.33
CA MET A 60 -7.86 -14.10 7.38
C MET A 60 -8.77 -12.88 7.26
N THR A 61 -9.43 -12.55 8.32
CA THR A 61 -10.22 -11.33 8.48
C THR A 61 -9.54 -10.40 9.48
N PHE A 62 -9.94 -9.14 9.47
CA PHE A 62 -9.41 -8.11 10.36
C PHE A 62 -10.54 -7.55 11.25
N PRO A 63 -10.92 -8.27 12.32
CA PRO A 63 -12.06 -7.89 13.16
C PRO A 63 -11.92 -6.52 13.81
N LYS A 64 -10.72 -6.14 14.26
CA LYS A 64 -10.48 -4.84 14.87
C LYS A 64 -10.60 -3.71 13.85
N ILE A 65 -10.00 -3.87 12.67
CA ILE A 65 -10.18 -2.93 11.56
C ILE A 65 -11.66 -2.77 11.23
N ASN A 66 -12.40 -3.87 11.15
CA ASN A 66 -13.83 -3.85 10.80
C ASN A 66 -14.75 -3.28 11.90
N SER A 67 -14.30 -3.27 13.15
CA SER A 67 -15.08 -2.76 14.29
C SER A 67 -14.84 -1.28 14.60
N ASP A 68 -13.75 -0.69 14.10
CA ASP A 68 -13.41 0.71 14.30
C ASP A 68 -13.48 1.49 12.98
N LEU A 69 -14.39 2.46 12.93
CA LEU A 69 -14.65 3.26 11.73
C LEU A 69 -13.40 4.01 11.23
N PHE A 70 -12.57 4.53 12.14
CA PHE A 70 -11.37 5.26 11.77
C PHE A 70 -10.32 4.31 11.21
N VAL A 71 -10.03 3.23 11.91
CA VAL A 71 -9.08 2.21 11.45
C VAL A 71 -9.50 1.65 10.09
N MET A 72 -10.79 1.35 9.91
CA MET A 72 -11.34 0.86 8.63
C MET A 72 -11.17 1.88 7.50
N ALA A 73 -11.39 3.17 7.77
CA ALA A 73 -11.21 4.23 6.77
C ALA A 73 -9.74 4.32 6.30
N TYR A 74 -8.79 4.29 7.23
CA TYR A 74 -7.35 4.31 6.91
C TYR A 74 -6.90 3.02 6.19
N ALA A 75 -7.36 1.86 6.63
CA ALA A 75 -7.07 0.59 5.95
C ALA A 75 -7.61 0.57 4.51
N THR A 76 -8.83 1.08 4.31
CA THR A 76 -9.44 1.22 2.98
C THR A 76 -8.64 2.20 2.10
N TYR A 77 -8.19 3.32 2.66
CA TYR A 77 -7.36 4.29 1.97
C TYR A 77 -6.01 3.70 1.54
N VAL A 78 -5.32 3.00 2.42
CA VAL A 78 -4.06 2.30 2.12
C VAL A 78 -4.26 1.27 1.00
N ALA A 79 -5.35 0.48 1.06
CA ALA A 79 -5.69 -0.46 0.00
C ALA A 79 -5.99 0.24 -1.35
N ALA A 80 -6.65 1.40 -1.32
CA ALA A 80 -6.92 2.21 -2.51
C ALA A 80 -5.63 2.79 -3.12
N LEU A 81 -4.66 3.23 -2.30
CA LEU A 81 -3.35 3.66 -2.78
C LEU A 81 -2.59 2.51 -3.48
N ALA A 82 -2.61 1.31 -2.89
CA ALA A 82 -2.03 0.13 -3.52
C ALA A 82 -2.69 -0.18 -4.86
N ASP A 83 -4.03 -0.13 -4.94
CA ASP A 83 -4.77 -0.32 -6.19
C ASP A 83 -4.39 0.71 -7.26
N ALA A 84 -4.29 1.98 -6.88
CA ALA A 84 -3.94 3.07 -7.79
C ALA A 84 -2.49 3.00 -8.32
N SER A 85 -1.58 2.42 -7.54
CA SER A 85 -0.15 2.28 -7.92
C SER A 85 0.14 1.13 -8.87
N LEU A 86 -0.82 0.22 -9.08
CA LEU A 86 -0.67 -0.98 -9.91
C LEU A 86 -1.45 -0.85 -11.21
N GLN A 87 -0.85 -1.31 -12.29
CA GLN A 87 -1.59 -1.60 -13.53
C GLN A 87 -2.30 -2.97 -13.43
N ASP A 88 -3.37 -3.14 -14.22
CA ASP A 88 -4.05 -4.43 -14.30
C ASP A 88 -3.09 -5.52 -14.80
N ASN A 89 -3.19 -6.70 -14.22
CA ASN A 89 -2.33 -7.86 -14.47
C ASN A 89 -0.85 -7.69 -14.08
N GLN A 90 -0.50 -6.56 -13.46
CA GLN A 90 0.85 -6.34 -12.96
C GLN A 90 1.06 -7.07 -11.63
N GLN A 91 2.06 -7.94 -11.59
CA GLN A 91 2.53 -8.59 -10.37
C GLN A 91 3.46 -7.65 -9.61
N ASP A 92 3.23 -7.49 -8.30
CA ASP A 92 4.12 -6.79 -7.37
C ASP A 92 4.06 -7.50 -6.00
N ALA A 93 4.80 -8.57 -5.85
CA ALA A 93 4.86 -9.34 -4.61
C ALA A 93 5.42 -8.52 -3.42
N PRO A 94 6.43 -7.63 -3.59
CA PRO A 94 6.84 -6.72 -2.52
C PRO A 94 5.73 -5.79 -2.03
N LEU A 95 4.93 -5.19 -2.94
CA LEU A 95 3.80 -4.36 -2.55
C LEU A 95 2.70 -5.17 -1.85
N PHE A 96 2.42 -6.39 -2.35
CA PHE A 96 1.48 -7.28 -1.69
C PHE A 96 1.89 -7.58 -0.24
N ALA A 97 3.15 -7.95 -0.02
CA ALA A 97 3.69 -8.22 1.31
C ALA A 97 3.65 -6.98 2.21
N PHE A 98 3.96 -5.81 1.67
CA PHE A 98 3.93 -4.54 2.39
C PHE A 98 2.51 -4.15 2.80
N LEU A 99 1.54 -4.22 1.88
CA LEU A 99 0.12 -3.97 2.17
C LEU A 99 -0.41 -4.92 3.24
N LYS A 100 -0.16 -6.22 3.07
CA LYS A 100 -0.55 -7.25 4.04
C LYS A 100 0.02 -6.93 5.42
N LYS A 101 1.32 -6.64 5.51
CA LYS A 101 1.98 -6.31 6.78
C LYS A 101 1.41 -5.06 7.43
N THR A 102 1.10 -4.03 6.65
CA THR A 102 0.47 -2.79 7.15
C THR A 102 -0.91 -3.09 7.77
N LEU A 103 -1.75 -3.88 7.10
CA LEU A 103 -3.05 -4.28 7.63
C LEU A 103 -2.93 -5.15 8.90
N GLU A 104 -1.98 -6.08 8.93
CA GLU A 104 -1.70 -6.90 10.12
C GLU A 104 -1.28 -6.05 11.34
N LEU A 105 -0.47 -5.00 11.12
CA LEU A 105 -0.04 -4.09 12.17
C LEU A 105 -1.19 -3.18 12.66
N MET A 106 -2.06 -2.71 11.76
CA MET A 106 -3.28 -1.98 12.13
C MET A 106 -4.21 -2.88 12.96
N GLU A 107 -4.40 -4.13 12.56
CA GLU A 107 -5.18 -5.14 13.31
C GLU A 107 -4.58 -5.40 14.70
N ALA A 108 -3.26 -5.45 14.83
CA ALA A 108 -2.55 -5.59 16.10
C ALA A 108 -2.67 -4.35 17.01
N GLY A 109 -3.17 -3.22 16.47
CA GLY A 109 -3.40 -1.97 17.21
C GLY A 109 -2.23 -1.02 17.24
N ILE A 110 -1.30 -1.16 16.32
CA ILE A 110 -0.30 -0.13 16.07
C ILE A 110 -0.99 1.08 15.46
N ASP A 111 -0.50 2.26 15.77
CA ASP A 111 -1.07 3.53 15.34
C ASP A 111 -1.29 3.57 13.82
N TYR A 112 -2.55 3.59 13.43
CA TYR A 112 -2.95 3.53 12.03
C TYR A 112 -2.56 4.78 11.24
N GLN A 113 -2.45 5.95 11.89
CA GLN A 113 -2.02 7.21 11.24
C GLN A 113 -0.54 7.13 10.89
N VAL A 114 0.28 6.66 11.83
CA VAL A 114 1.72 6.46 11.59
C VAL A 114 1.95 5.42 10.50
N LEU A 115 1.25 4.29 10.56
CA LEU A 115 1.35 3.25 9.53
C LEU A 115 0.95 3.75 8.15
N THR A 116 -0.09 4.58 8.07
CA THR A 116 -0.52 5.19 6.81
C THR A 116 0.53 6.15 6.26
N ASN A 117 1.09 7.03 7.09
CA ASN A 117 2.16 7.95 6.66
C ASN A 117 3.39 7.19 6.13
N ILE A 118 3.77 6.08 6.81
CA ILE A 118 4.86 5.21 6.32
C ILE A 118 4.49 4.62 4.96
N PHE A 119 3.25 4.13 4.81
CA PHE A 119 2.78 3.55 3.56
C PHE A 119 2.78 4.57 2.41
N GLU A 120 2.29 5.79 2.67
CA GLU A 120 2.29 6.90 1.70
C GLU A 120 3.69 7.22 1.19
N ILE A 121 4.67 7.36 2.08
CA ILE A 121 6.06 7.67 1.71
C ILE A 121 6.66 6.54 0.88
N GLN A 122 6.49 5.31 1.29
CA GLN A 122 7.07 4.15 0.62
C GLN A 122 6.45 3.86 -0.74
N ILE A 123 5.16 4.19 -0.93
CA ILE A 123 4.48 3.94 -2.20
C ILE A 123 4.78 4.99 -3.28
N LEU A 124 5.31 6.17 -2.91
CA LEU A 124 5.60 7.28 -3.83
C LEU A 124 6.48 6.86 -5.01
N THR A 125 7.42 5.94 -4.80
CA THR A 125 8.30 5.42 -5.85
C THR A 125 7.53 4.78 -7.00
N ARG A 126 6.36 4.17 -6.72
CA ARG A 126 5.48 3.56 -7.73
C ARG A 126 4.72 4.59 -8.56
N PHE A 127 4.61 5.81 -8.04
CA PHE A 127 4.06 6.97 -8.76
C PHE A 127 5.16 7.79 -9.47
N GLY A 128 6.40 7.28 -9.51
CA GLY A 128 7.53 7.96 -10.14
C GLY A 128 8.14 9.08 -9.29
N ILE A 129 7.76 9.20 -8.02
CA ILE A 129 8.31 10.17 -7.09
C ILE A 129 9.38 9.48 -6.25
N SER A 130 10.63 9.89 -6.43
CA SER A 130 11.76 9.39 -5.64
C SER A 130 12.18 10.46 -4.64
N LEU A 131 12.02 10.15 -3.35
CA LEU A 131 12.52 10.98 -2.26
C LEU A 131 13.86 10.41 -1.79
N ASN A 132 14.87 11.26 -1.62
CA ASN A 132 16.19 10.86 -1.14
C ASN A 132 16.40 11.37 0.29
N PHE A 133 16.35 10.45 1.26
CA PHE A 133 16.61 10.74 2.68
C PHE A 133 18.01 10.36 3.13
N ASN A 134 18.83 9.73 2.27
CA ASN A 134 20.09 9.09 2.64
C ASN A 134 21.29 10.06 2.62
N GLU A 135 21.25 11.06 1.76
CA GLU A 135 22.39 11.93 1.49
C GLU A 135 21.97 13.37 1.19
N CYS A 136 22.92 14.28 1.29
CA CYS A 136 22.72 15.64 0.80
C CYS A 136 22.70 15.67 -0.73
N VAL A 137 21.67 16.28 -1.33
CA VAL A 137 21.52 16.37 -2.79
C VAL A 137 22.66 17.10 -3.49
N PHE A 138 23.38 17.99 -2.79
CA PHE A 138 24.47 18.79 -3.37
C PHE A 138 25.85 18.17 -3.20
N CYS A 139 26.17 17.66 -2.01
CA CYS A 139 27.52 17.17 -1.72
C CYS A 139 27.60 15.66 -1.50
N HIS A 140 26.46 14.94 -1.56
CA HIS A 140 26.37 13.49 -1.40
C HIS A 140 26.93 12.96 -0.07
N ARG A 141 27.10 13.83 0.93
CA ARG A 141 27.50 13.39 2.28
C ARG A 141 26.35 12.65 2.94
N VAL A 142 26.69 11.58 3.63
CA VAL A 142 25.79 10.72 4.39
C VAL A 142 26.04 10.88 5.90
N GLY A 143 25.10 10.42 6.74
CA GLY A 143 25.30 10.33 8.20
C GLY A 143 25.38 11.67 8.91
N GLN A 144 24.73 12.71 8.39
CA GLN A 144 24.69 14.06 8.96
C GLN A 144 23.29 14.42 9.45
N ALA A 145 23.19 15.52 10.20
CA ALA A 145 21.91 16.14 10.52
C ALA A 145 21.30 16.73 9.25
N PHE A 146 20.33 16.02 8.70
CA PHE A 146 19.64 16.46 7.48
C PHE A 146 18.36 17.21 7.79
N ASP A 147 18.02 18.15 6.88
CA ASP A 147 16.68 18.71 6.75
C ASP A 147 16.14 18.42 5.35
N PHE A 148 14.84 18.26 5.21
CA PHE A 148 14.25 17.89 3.93
C PHE A 148 13.80 19.14 3.16
N SER A 149 14.03 19.13 1.86
CA SER A 149 13.57 20.15 0.93
C SER A 149 12.59 19.58 -0.08
N PHE A 150 11.36 20.07 -0.08
CA PHE A 150 10.39 19.73 -1.11
C PHE A 150 10.79 20.27 -2.50
N LYS A 151 11.54 21.36 -2.55
CA LYS A 151 12.05 21.93 -3.80
C LYS A 151 12.94 20.95 -4.55
N TYR A 152 13.73 20.19 -3.82
CA TYR A 152 14.68 19.23 -4.39
C TYR A 152 14.21 17.77 -4.24
N GLY A 153 13.15 17.49 -3.48
CA GLY A 153 12.71 16.14 -3.17
C GLY A 153 13.74 15.31 -2.40
N ALA A 154 14.62 15.98 -1.66
CA ALA A 154 15.80 15.36 -1.06
C ALA A 154 16.27 16.10 0.19
N CYS A 155 17.23 15.50 0.90
CA CYS A 155 17.83 16.08 2.08
C CYS A 155 18.93 17.10 1.76
N LEU A 156 19.07 18.08 2.64
CA LEU A 156 20.14 19.07 2.69
C LEU A 156 20.93 18.92 3.99
N CYS A 157 22.25 18.98 3.91
CA CYS A 157 23.10 19.07 5.09
C CYS A 157 23.23 20.52 5.59
N PRO A 158 23.74 20.77 6.81
CA PRO A 158 23.86 22.14 7.35
C PRO A 158 24.61 23.12 6.46
N GLU A 159 25.60 22.65 5.70
CA GLU A 159 26.36 23.49 4.77
C GLU A 159 25.52 23.98 3.58
N HIS A 160 24.43 23.24 3.23
CA HIS A 160 23.56 23.52 2.09
C HIS A 160 22.15 23.96 2.49
N TYR A 161 21.88 24.26 3.76
CA TYR A 161 20.57 24.78 4.20
C TYR A 161 20.17 26.10 3.53
N HIS A 162 21.15 26.89 3.10
CA HIS A 162 20.95 28.14 2.40
C HIS A 162 20.36 27.99 0.98
N GLU A 163 20.43 26.79 0.41
CA GLU A 163 19.90 26.49 -0.93
C GLU A 163 18.36 26.43 -0.96
N ASP A 164 17.75 26.22 0.20
CA ASP A 164 16.29 26.28 0.36
C ASP A 164 15.92 26.84 1.74
N GLU A 165 15.60 28.13 1.77
CA GLU A 165 15.14 28.82 2.98
C GLU A 165 13.77 28.29 3.47
N ARG A 166 12.99 27.65 2.58
CA ARG A 166 11.68 27.07 2.88
C ARG A 166 11.74 25.56 3.14
N ARG A 167 12.91 25.03 3.43
CA ARG A 167 13.05 23.62 3.85
C ARG A 167 12.15 23.32 5.07
N CYS A 168 11.91 22.07 5.36
CA CYS A 168 10.89 21.65 6.33
C CYS A 168 11.18 22.00 7.80
N HIS A 169 12.42 22.36 8.14
CA HIS A 169 12.90 22.60 9.52
C HIS A 169 12.62 21.41 10.44
N LEU A 170 12.84 20.20 9.93
CA LEU A 170 12.59 18.95 10.65
C LEU A 170 13.56 18.75 11.81
N ASN A 171 13.12 18.01 12.82
CA ASN A 171 14.07 17.44 13.77
C ASN A 171 15.06 16.55 13.00
N PRO A 172 16.38 16.70 13.21
CA PRO A 172 17.43 15.97 12.45
C PRO A 172 17.31 14.45 12.50
N ASN A 173 16.59 13.90 13.48
CA ASN A 173 16.36 12.45 13.57
C ASN A 173 15.27 11.95 12.61
N ILE A 174 14.39 12.82 12.09
CA ILE A 174 13.27 12.39 11.23
C ILE A 174 13.75 11.84 9.90
N PRO A 175 14.62 12.49 9.11
CA PRO A 175 15.14 11.92 7.88
C PRO A 175 15.86 10.59 8.08
N TYR A 176 16.52 10.41 9.23
CA TYR A 176 17.19 9.15 9.59
C TYR A 176 16.22 7.99 9.80
N LEU A 177 15.01 8.27 10.32
CA LEU A 177 13.97 7.25 10.54
C LEU A 177 13.22 6.85 9.26
N LEU A 178 13.35 7.64 8.20
CA LEU A 178 12.68 7.41 6.91
C LEU A 178 13.55 6.65 5.89
N ASN A 179 14.76 6.27 6.30
CA ASN A 179 15.73 5.51 5.51
C ASN A 179 15.50 4.00 5.54
#